data_344aae12e90207434c74f2e67df345d6
#
_entry.id   344aae12e90207434c74f2e67df345d6
#
_cell.length_a   1.000
_cell.length_b   1.000
_cell.length_c   1.000
_cell.angle_alpha   90.00
_cell.angle_beta   90.00
_cell.angle_gamma   90.00
#
_symmetry.space_group_name_H-M   'P 1'
#
loop_
_entity.id
_entity.type
_entity.pdbx_description
1 polymer ?
#
loop_
_entity_poly.entity_id
_entity_poly.type
_entity_poly.pdbx_seq_one_letter_code
_entity_poly.pdbx_strand_id
1 'polypeptide(L)'
;MDSEQTSWPSPPSDFPAAVKAVKAKLRAQIGDVDKLFKEIEDYIRIEVEDIKATKARGEEVWPVVQFSDIENGTVPQATIDLIHRRGCAIIRGQFPQEVATGWDEALLEYVDSNDFSNKYRG
;
A
#
# COMPACT_ATOMS: atom_id res chain seq x y z
N MET A 1 -3.27 -27.95 14.46
CA MET A 1 -3.30 -26.80 13.56
C MET A 1 -1.97 -26.80 12.85
N ASP A 2 -1.94 -27.50 11.70
CA ASP A 2 -0.73 -27.58 10.89
C ASP A 2 -0.52 -26.22 10.20
N SER A 3 0.56 -25.55 10.56
CA SER A 3 1.02 -24.36 9.86
C SER A 3 1.49 -24.79 8.47
N GLU A 4 0.64 -24.63 7.44
CA GLU A 4 1.12 -24.63 6.06
C GLU A 4 2.16 -23.52 5.92
N GLN A 5 3.39 -23.91 6.03
CA GLN A 5 4.53 -23.09 5.69
C GLN A 5 4.46 -22.86 4.19
N THR A 6 3.89 -21.71 3.78
CA THR A 6 3.95 -21.25 2.40
C THR A 6 5.41 -21.03 2.03
N SER A 7 6.05 -22.08 1.52
CA SER A 7 7.40 -21.94 0.98
C SER A 7 7.34 -21.08 -0.27
N TRP A 8 8.06 -19.97 -0.26
CA TRP A 8 8.25 -19.18 -1.46
C TRP A 8 8.82 -20.06 -2.58
N PRO A 9 8.31 -19.96 -3.81
CA PRO A 9 8.84 -20.72 -4.91
C PRO A 9 10.34 -20.40 -5.09
N SER A 10 11.15 -21.43 -5.27
CA SER A 10 12.59 -21.26 -5.52
C SER A 10 12.79 -20.37 -6.75
N PRO A 11 13.76 -19.45 -6.71
CA PRO A 11 14.06 -18.63 -7.89
C PRO A 11 14.48 -19.52 -9.07
N PRO A 12 14.17 -19.12 -10.32
CA PRO A 12 14.60 -19.87 -11.50
C PRO A 12 16.13 -20.05 -11.53
N SER A 13 16.60 -21.21 -11.98
CA SER A 13 18.02 -21.50 -12.11
C SER A 13 18.75 -20.55 -13.10
N ASP A 14 18.04 -20.05 -14.10
CA ASP A 14 18.50 -18.97 -15.00
C ASP A 14 17.56 -17.77 -14.86
N PHE A 15 17.81 -16.95 -13.86
CA PHE A 15 17.03 -15.74 -13.58
C PHE A 15 17.02 -14.73 -14.75
N PRO A 16 18.15 -14.42 -15.40
CA PRO A 16 18.16 -13.53 -16.56
C PRO A 16 17.27 -14.02 -17.71
N ALA A 17 17.29 -15.31 -18.05
CA ALA A 17 16.44 -15.86 -19.08
C ALA A 17 14.94 -15.80 -18.69
N ALA A 18 14.61 -16.10 -17.45
CA ALA A 18 13.24 -15.99 -16.94
C ALA A 18 12.72 -14.55 -17.02
N VAL A 19 13.50 -13.56 -16.61
CA VAL A 19 13.15 -12.13 -16.74
C VAL A 19 12.95 -11.72 -18.20
N LYS A 20 13.84 -12.16 -19.11
CA LYS A 20 13.71 -11.90 -20.54
C LYS A 20 12.42 -12.48 -21.13
N ALA A 21 12.07 -13.71 -20.75
CA ALA A 21 10.84 -14.36 -21.17
C ALA A 21 9.59 -13.61 -20.70
N VAL A 22 9.53 -13.20 -19.42
CA VAL A 22 8.43 -12.40 -18.88
C VAL A 22 8.30 -11.06 -19.61
N LYS A 23 9.40 -10.35 -19.82
CA LYS A 23 9.40 -9.08 -20.57
C LYS A 23 8.90 -9.26 -22.01
N ALA A 24 9.29 -10.33 -22.69
CA ALA A 24 8.83 -10.62 -24.03
C ALA A 24 7.32 -10.90 -24.06
N LYS A 25 6.81 -11.68 -23.11
CA LYS A 25 5.38 -11.96 -22.95
C LYS A 25 4.57 -10.68 -22.70
N LEU A 26 5.03 -9.83 -21.77
CA LEU A 26 4.35 -8.57 -21.47
C LEU A 26 4.34 -7.62 -22.68
N ARG A 27 5.45 -7.48 -23.40
CA ARG A 27 5.51 -6.67 -24.62
C ARG A 27 4.55 -7.17 -25.69
N ALA A 28 4.45 -8.49 -25.86
CA ALA A 28 3.53 -9.07 -26.83
C ALA A 28 2.05 -8.82 -26.46
N GLN A 29 1.72 -8.77 -25.17
CA GLN A 29 0.36 -8.47 -24.69
C GLN A 29 0.02 -6.98 -24.78
N ILE A 30 0.98 -6.11 -24.49
CA ILE A 30 0.79 -4.64 -24.45
C ILE A 30 0.80 -4.06 -25.89
N GLY A 31 1.61 -4.60 -26.79
CA GLY A 31 1.81 -4.09 -28.14
C GLY A 31 2.66 -2.81 -28.12
N ASP A 32 2.02 -1.66 -28.25
CA ASP A 32 2.71 -0.35 -28.25
C ASP A 32 2.96 0.13 -26.82
N VAL A 33 4.19 -0.06 -26.35
CA VAL A 33 4.61 0.30 -24.99
C VAL A 33 4.65 1.82 -24.79
N ASP A 34 5.08 2.57 -25.83
CA ASP A 34 5.19 4.04 -25.74
C ASP A 34 3.79 4.67 -25.63
N LYS A 35 2.83 4.14 -26.38
CA LYS A 35 1.43 4.54 -26.27
C LYS A 35 0.87 4.27 -24.89
N LEU A 36 1.12 3.07 -24.33
CA LEU A 36 0.68 2.74 -22.96
C LEU A 36 1.25 3.70 -21.93
N PHE A 37 2.55 4.02 -21.99
CA PHE A 37 3.16 4.95 -21.05
C PHE A 37 2.58 6.36 -21.17
N LYS A 38 2.27 6.81 -22.38
CA LYS A 38 1.58 8.08 -22.57
C LYS A 38 0.17 8.10 -21.96
N GLU A 39 -0.59 7.04 -22.15
CA GLU A 39 -1.91 6.88 -21.54
C GLU A 39 -1.83 6.89 -20.00
N ILE A 40 -0.84 6.22 -19.42
CA ILE A 40 -0.59 6.22 -17.96
C ILE A 40 -0.22 7.64 -17.49
N GLU A 41 0.65 8.36 -18.22
CA GLU A 41 1.03 9.73 -17.87
C GLU A 41 -0.17 10.66 -17.88
N ASP A 42 -1.02 10.57 -18.90
CA ASP A 42 -2.24 11.37 -19.00
C ASP A 42 -3.22 11.04 -17.87
N TYR A 43 -3.37 9.77 -17.52
CA TYR A 43 -4.18 9.34 -16.37
C TYR A 43 -3.63 9.90 -15.05
N ILE A 44 -2.33 9.78 -14.80
CA ILE A 44 -1.69 10.33 -13.60
C ILE A 44 -1.90 11.84 -13.51
N ARG A 45 -1.82 12.56 -14.61
CA ARG A 45 -2.06 14.02 -14.64
C ARG A 45 -3.48 14.37 -14.21
N ILE A 46 -4.48 13.63 -14.70
CA ILE A 46 -5.87 13.79 -14.30
C ILE A 46 -6.05 13.53 -12.81
N GLU A 47 -5.45 12.44 -12.28
CA GLU A 47 -5.53 12.09 -10.86
C GLU A 47 -4.88 13.16 -9.96
N VAL A 48 -3.74 13.71 -10.38
CA VAL A 48 -3.06 14.78 -9.63
C VAL A 48 -3.92 16.04 -9.57
N GLU A 49 -4.56 16.43 -10.65
CA GLU A 49 -5.44 17.60 -10.64
C GLU A 49 -6.70 17.37 -9.78
N ASP A 50 -7.27 16.17 -9.79
CA ASP A 50 -8.39 15.80 -8.91
C ASP A 50 -8.00 15.86 -7.43
N ILE A 51 -6.80 15.34 -7.07
CA ILE A 51 -6.25 15.43 -5.71
C ILE A 51 -6.06 16.88 -5.27
N LYS A 52 -5.51 17.74 -6.13
CA LYS A 52 -5.33 19.16 -5.85
C LYS A 52 -6.67 19.86 -5.63
N ALA A 53 -7.65 19.60 -6.50
CA ALA A 53 -8.98 20.17 -6.38
C ALA A 53 -9.70 19.73 -5.11
N THR A 54 -9.62 18.45 -4.75
CA THR A 54 -10.16 17.89 -3.49
C THR A 54 -9.54 18.58 -2.28
N LYS A 55 -8.21 18.69 -2.25
CA LYS A 55 -7.49 19.40 -1.19
C LYS A 55 -7.86 20.89 -1.10
N ALA A 56 -8.03 21.56 -2.24
CA ALA A 56 -8.41 22.97 -2.27
C ALA A 56 -9.83 23.23 -1.71
N ARG A 57 -10.72 22.23 -1.76
CA ARG A 57 -12.05 22.28 -1.14
C ARG A 57 -12.03 21.93 0.35
N GLY A 58 -10.86 21.59 0.92
CA GLY A 58 -10.73 21.15 2.31
C GLY A 58 -11.28 19.74 2.57
N GLU A 59 -11.47 18.95 1.52
CA GLU A 59 -11.98 17.58 1.61
C GLU A 59 -10.83 16.58 1.84
N GLU A 60 -11.16 15.43 2.42
CA GLU A 60 -10.20 14.35 2.61
C GLU A 60 -9.79 13.74 1.26
N VAL A 61 -8.50 13.74 0.99
CA VAL A 61 -7.93 13.17 -0.25
C VAL A 61 -7.92 11.65 -0.20
N TRP A 62 -7.60 11.10 0.96
CA TRP A 62 -7.50 9.67 1.17
C TRP A 62 -8.82 9.12 1.72
N PRO A 63 -9.33 8.01 1.19
CA PRO A 63 -10.55 7.40 1.72
C PRO A 63 -10.34 6.99 3.18
N VAL A 64 -11.28 7.39 4.04
CA VAL A 64 -11.30 7.04 5.45
C VAL A 64 -12.38 6.00 5.68
N VAL A 65 -12.04 4.92 6.36
CA VAL A 65 -12.95 3.82 6.72
C VAL A 65 -12.91 3.60 8.22
N GLN A 66 -14.08 3.46 8.84
CA GLN A 66 -14.15 3.01 10.24
C GLN A 66 -13.94 1.50 10.28
N PHE A 67 -13.15 1.01 11.22
CA PHE A 67 -12.91 -0.42 11.36
C PHE A 67 -14.20 -1.20 11.61
N SER A 68 -15.14 -0.64 12.37
CA SER A 68 -16.48 -1.20 12.57
C SER A 68 -17.27 -1.43 11.28
N ASP A 69 -17.10 -0.56 10.27
CA ASP A 69 -17.78 -0.75 8.98
C ASP A 69 -17.18 -1.93 8.20
N ILE A 70 -15.88 -2.18 8.38
CA ILE A 70 -15.21 -3.35 7.80
C ILE A 70 -15.74 -4.63 8.46
N GLU A 71 -15.80 -4.67 9.81
CA GLU A 71 -16.29 -5.83 10.56
C GLU A 71 -17.76 -6.15 10.23
N ASN A 72 -18.58 -5.12 10.03
CA ASN A 72 -20.00 -5.27 9.74
C ASN A 72 -20.29 -5.45 8.23
N GLY A 73 -19.29 -5.32 7.36
CA GLY A 73 -19.49 -5.39 5.90
C GLY A 73 -20.34 -4.23 5.36
N THR A 74 -20.29 -3.06 6.01
CA THR A 74 -21.12 -1.88 5.69
C THR A 74 -20.35 -0.77 4.98
N VAL A 75 -19.10 -1.03 4.57
CA VAL A 75 -18.30 -0.05 3.83
C VAL A 75 -19.02 0.31 2.52
N PRO A 76 -19.32 1.61 2.27
CA PRO A 76 -20.02 2.01 1.05
C PRO A 76 -19.22 1.66 -0.22
N GLN A 77 -19.90 1.21 -1.27
CA GLN A 77 -19.25 0.84 -2.53
C GLN A 77 -18.42 1.99 -3.11
N ALA A 78 -18.91 3.22 -3.04
CA ALA A 78 -18.16 4.41 -3.50
C ALA A 78 -16.82 4.59 -2.77
N THR A 79 -16.75 4.22 -1.48
CA THR A 79 -15.51 4.24 -0.70
C THR A 79 -14.56 3.13 -1.17
N ILE A 80 -15.08 1.94 -1.44
CA ILE A 80 -14.30 0.81 -1.99
C ILE A 80 -13.71 1.19 -3.35
N ASP A 81 -14.52 1.77 -4.23
CA ASP A 81 -14.07 2.22 -5.55
C ASP A 81 -12.98 3.30 -5.44
N LEU A 82 -13.12 4.22 -4.47
CA LEU A 82 -12.11 5.24 -4.21
C LEU A 82 -10.80 4.61 -3.66
N ILE A 83 -10.88 3.59 -2.81
CA ILE A 83 -9.71 2.84 -2.33
C ILE A 83 -8.98 2.19 -3.51
N HIS A 84 -9.71 1.53 -4.41
CA HIS A 84 -9.12 0.93 -5.60
C HIS A 84 -8.45 1.98 -6.50
N ARG A 85 -9.07 3.14 -6.66
CA ARG A 85 -8.55 4.24 -7.46
C ARG A 85 -7.30 4.88 -6.84
N ARG A 86 -7.29 5.09 -5.51
CA ARG A 86 -6.19 5.77 -4.78
C ARG A 86 -5.07 4.81 -4.35
N GLY A 87 -5.35 3.50 -4.30
CA GLY A 87 -4.40 2.48 -3.88
C GLY A 87 -4.10 2.46 -2.38
N CYS A 88 -4.84 3.20 -1.56
CA CYS A 88 -4.65 3.27 -0.11
C CYS A 88 -5.94 3.66 0.61
N ALA A 89 -5.96 3.43 1.93
CA ALA A 89 -7.04 3.87 2.82
C ALA A 89 -6.49 4.22 4.21
N ILE A 90 -7.19 5.08 4.92
CA ILE A 90 -6.99 5.34 6.35
C ILE A 90 -8.06 4.55 7.10
N ILE A 91 -7.66 3.59 7.91
CA ILE A 91 -8.56 2.83 8.77
C ILE A 91 -8.53 3.46 10.16
N ARG A 92 -9.70 3.86 10.67
CA ARG A 92 -9.85 4.45 12.00
C ARG A 92 -10.55 3.50 12.97
N GLY A 93 -10.15 3.58 14.24
CA GLY A 93 -10.80 2.83 15.32
C GLY A 93 -10.45 1.35 15.35
N GLN A 94 -9.36 0.92 14.71
CA GLN A 94 -8.90 -0.46 14.76
C GLN A 94 -8.41 -0.86 16.16
N PHE A 95 -7.77 0.08 16.87
CA PHE A 95 -7.30 -0.13 18.24
C PHE A 95 -7.80 0.99 19.15
N PRO A 96 -8.16 0.70 20.43
CA PRO A 96 -8.35 1.73 21.44
C PRO A 96 -7.09 2.60 21.57
N GLN A 97 -7.28 3.89 21.78
CA GLN A 97 -6.18 4.84 21.87
C GLN A 97 -5.18 4.49 22.97
N GLU A 98 -5.69 4.05 24.14
CA GLU A 98 -4.87 3.62 25.29
C GLU A 98 -3.97 2.43 24.96
N VAL A 99 -4.43 1.50 24.10
CA VAL A 99 -3.63 0.35 23.65
C VAL A 99 -2.50 0.83 22.72
N ALA A 100 -2.80 1.71 21.77
CA ALA A 100 -1.80 2.28 20.87
C ALA A 100 -0.74 3.09 21.64
N THR A 101 -1.18 3.91 22.61
CA THR A 101 -0.27 4.66 23.48
C THR A 101 0.62 3.74 24.31
N GLY A 102 0.06 2.66 24.89
CA GLY A 102 0.85 1.69 25.66
C GLY A 102 1.89 0.96 24.81
N TRP A 103 1.60 0.68 23.54
CA TRP A 103 2.61 0.11 22.62
C TRP A 103 3.73 1.10 22.27
N ASP A 104 3.40 2.39 22.10
CA ASP A 104 4.38 3.44 21.83
C ASP A 104 5.31 3.61 23.02
N GLU A 105 4.77 3.69 24.24
CA GLU A 105 5.54 3.77 25.48
C GLU A 105 6.46 2.55 25.67
N ALA A 106 5.95 1.34 25.43
CA ALA A 106 6.74 0.11 25.52
C ALA A 106 7.87 0.06 24.47
N LEU A 107 7.62 0.59 23.27
CA LEU A 107 8.65 0.69 22.23
C LEU A 107 9.74 1.69 22.62
N LEU A 108 9.38 2.83 23.16
CA LEU A 108 10.35 3.83 23.65
C LEU A 108 11.21 3.26 24.77
N GLU A 109 10.60 2.60 25.75
CA GLU A 109 11.33 1.93 26.84
C GLU A 109 12.28 0.85 26.30
N TYR A 110 11.84 0.08 25.31
CA TYR A 110 12.69 -0.93 24.67
C TYR A 110 13.88 -0.30 23.95
N VAL A 111 13.69 0.79 23.23
CA VAL A 111 14.76 1.51 22.52
C VAL A 111 15.78 2.06 23.53
N ASP A 112 15.32 2.70 24.60
CA ASP A 112 16.18 3.28 25.63
C ASP A 112 16.97 2.20 26.41
N SER A 113 16.29 1.13 26.82
CA SER A 113 16.91 0.02 27.56
C SER A 113 17.99 -0.71 26.76
N ASN A 114 17.88 -0.73 25.44
CA ASN A 114 18.83 -1.39 24.56
C ASN A 114 19.93 -0.47 24.00
N ASP A 115 19.88 0.82 24.33
CA ASP A 115 20.89 1.81 23.93
C ASP A 115 21.14 1.83 22.40
N PHE A 116 20.04 1.78 21.63
CA PHE A 116 20.12 1.75 20.16
C PHE A 116 20.81 2.98 19.58
N SER A 117 20.62 4.15 20.21
CA SER A 117 21.21 5.41 19.76
C SER A 117 22.73 5.38 19.71
N ASN A 118 23.37 4.59 20.58
CA ASN A 118 24.83 4.46 20.66
C ASN A 118 25.36 3.23 19.89
N LYS A 119 24.54 2.18 19.74
CA LYS A 119 24.93 0.91 19.09
C LYS A 119 24.71 0.92 17.58
N TYR A 120 23.72 1.65 17.09
CA TYR A 120 23.45 1.80 15.66
C TYR A 120 24.03 3.14 15.16
N ARG A 121 25.19 3.04 14.54
CA ARG A 121 25.72 4.11 13.71
C ARG A 121 25.36 3.79 12.25
N GLY A 122 24.29 4.44 11.74
CA GLY A 122 23.95 4.44 10.33
C GLY A 122 25.00 5.16 9.50
#